data_72aa7cb68f2ce2f827db97ea4c3755a6
#
_entry.id   72aa7cb68f2ce2f827db97ea4c3755a6
#
_cell.length_a   1.000
_cell.length_b   1.000
_cell.length_c   1.000
_cell.angle_alpha   90.00
_cell.angle_beta   90.00
_cell.angle_gamma   90.00
#
_symmetry.space_group_name_H-M   'P 1'
#
loop_
_entity.id
_entity.type
_entity.pdbx_description
1 polymer ?
#
loop_
_entity_poly.entity_id
_entity_poly.type
_entity_poly.pdbx_seq_one_letter_code
_entity_poly.pdbx_strand_id
1 'polypeptide(L)'
;MCSSDLEGVRAITTNCGFLAKFQGEMAAAVSVPVFTSSLMLVPLVHRMLPPGRAVGIMTVDASSLRPEHYVGAGIGPDIPTVVAGLETEKEFTRVMLDNLLELDVEAARQEHLTVARRLVAEHPEIGALVLECTNMPPYRTDIQHATGLPVFDITTLVRMVHDAVRDGLPPRPA
;
A
#
# COMPACT_ATOMS: atom_id res chain seq x y z
N MET A 1 18.21 -6.20 21.80
CA MET A 1 18.31 -6.94 20.53
C MET A 1 16.97 -7.62 20.27
N CYS A 2 16.34 -7.37 19.15
CA CYS A 2 15.06 -8.03 18.82
C CYS A 2 15.33 -9.47 18.38
N SER A 3 14.43 -10.42 18.70
CA SER A 3 14.59 -11.83 18.31
C SER A 3 14.74 -12.03 16.80
N SER A 4 14.10 -11.20 15.99
CA SER A 4 14.19 -11.22 14.53
C SER A 4 15.61 -10.96 14.00
N ASP A 5 16.44 -10.20 14.72
CA ASP A 5 17.84 -9.95 14.34
C ASP A 5 18.70 -11.21 14.55
N LEU A 6 18.29 -12.08 15.46
CA LEU A 6 19.00 -13.33 15.78
C LEU A 6 18.69 -14.46 14.79
N GLU A 7 17.58 -14.36 14.04
CA GLU A 7 17.14 -15.38 13.08
C GLU A 7 17.62 -15.11 11.64
N GLY A 8 18.48 -14.11 11.44
CA GLY A 8 18.99 -13.76 10.11
C GLY A 8 18.00 -13.03 9.22
N VAL A 9 16.94 -12.46 9.80
CA VAL A 9 15.99 -11.60 9.11
C VAL A 9 16.70 -10.36 8.59
N ARG A 10 16.47 -10.00 7.33
CA ARG A 10 17.14 -8.87 6.65
C ARG A 10 16.26 -7.65 6.47
N ALA A 11 14.94 -7.82 6.52
CA ALA A 11 13.95 -6.75 6.49
C ALA A 11 12.65 -7.24 7.11
N ILE A 12 11.82 -6.33 7.59
CA ILE A 12 10.51 -6.63 8.20
C ILE A 12 9.44 -5.83 7.48
N THR A 13 8.32 -6.48 7.18
CA THR A 13 7.11 -5.83 6.66
C THR A 13 5.89 -6.26 7.47
N THR A 14 4.75 -5.64 7.19
CA THR A 14 3.47 -5.99 7.81
C THR A 14 2.46 -6.42 6.74
N ASN A 15 1.38 -7.04 7.18
CA ASN A 15 0.25 -7.43 6.34
C ASN A 15 -0.98 -6.53 6.53
N CYS A 16 -0.80 -5.30 7.03
CA CYS A 16 -1.87 -4.34 7.20
C CYS A 16 -1.35 -2.93 6.91
N GLY A 17 -1.86 -2.28 5.86
CA GLY A 17 -1.42 -0.97 5.42
C GLY A 17 -1.63 0.14 6.47
N PHE A 18 -2.62 0.01 7.34
CA PHE A 18 -2.86 0.94 8.45
C PHE A 18 -1.74 0.95 9.52
N LEU A 19 -0.83 -0.01 9.51
CA LEU A 19 0.35 0.03 10.37
C LEU A 19 1.37 1.11 9.94
N ALA A 20 1.14 1.80 8.82
CA ALA A 20 1.92 2.97 8.42
C ALA A 20 2.13 3.97 9.57
N LYS A 21 1.11 4.20 10.40
CA LYS A 21 1.19 5.13 11.55
C LYS A 21 2.27 4.76 12.58
N PHE A 22 2.68 3.49 12.62
CA PHE A 22 3.72 2.99 13.53
C PHE A 22 5.08 2.81 12.84
N GLN A 23 5.25 3.28 11.61
CA GLN A 23 6.48 3.09 10.83
C GLN A 23 7.74 3.51 11.61
N GLY A 24 7.74 4.69 12.20
CA GLY A 24 8.88 5.22 12.94
C GLY A 24 9.20 4.41 14.19
N GLU A 25 8.18 4.03 14.95
CA GLU A 25 8.32 3.24 16.19
C GLU A 25 8.85 1.83 15.88
N MET A 26 8.30 1.17 14.85
CA MET A 26 8.74 -0.15 14.45
C MET A 26 10.18 -0.13 13.90
N ALA A 27 10.53 0.87 13.10
CA ALA A 27 11.88 1.03 12.58
C ALA A 27 12.90 1.31 13.70
N ALA A 28 12.52 2.06 14.74
CA ALA A 28 13.38 2.34 15.89
C ALA A 28 13.60 1.11 16.81
N ALA A 29 12.71 0.13 16.76
CA ALA A 29 12.75 -1.05 17.63
C ALA A 29 13.71 -2.15 17.14
N VAL A 30 14.20 -2.08 15.90
CA VAL A 30 15.00 -3.13 15.26
C VAL A 30 16.19 -2.53 14.50
N SER A 31 17.17 -3.36 14.16
CA SER A 31 18.36 -2.96 13.41
C SER A 31 18.28 -3.24 11.91
N VAL A 32 17.19 -3.83 11.45
CA VAL A 32 16.93 -4.13 10.02
C VAL A 32 15.92 -3.14 9.43
N PRO A 33 15.92 -2.93 8.10
CA PRO A 33 14.90 -2.13 7.46
C PRO A 33 13.48 -2.60 7.78
N VAL A 34 12.58 -1.66 8.06
CA VAL A 34 11.15 -1.91 8.28
C VAL A 34 10.35 -1.12 7.25
N PHE A 35 9.34 -1.74 6.67
CA PHE A 35 8.40 -1.09 5.76
C PHE A 35 7.00 -1.62 6.02
N THR A 36 6.16 -0.78 6.61
CA THR A 36 4.88 -1.22 7.17
C THR A 36 3.72 -1.16 6.20
N SER A 37 3.82 -0.38 5.12
CA SER A 37 2.69 -0.12 4.24
C SER A 37 3.13 0.26 2.84
N SER A 38 2.34 -0.12 1.83
CA SER A 38 2.47 0.39 0.46
C SER A 38 2.29 1.89 0.36
N LEU A 39 1.66 2.55 1.33
CA LEU A 39 1.59 4.02 1.39
C LEU A 39 2.97 4.68 1.36
N MET A 40 4.02 4.01 1.84
CA MET A 40 5.41 4.49 1.74
C MET A 40 5.89 4.66 0.30
N LEU A 41 5.21 4.04 -0.67
CA LEU A 41 5.49 4.26 -2.10
C LEU A 41 4.93 5.58 -2.63
N VAL A 42 3.93 6.19 -1.96
CA VAL A 42 3.26 7.40 -2.46
C VAL A 42 4.25 8.55 -2.71
N PRO A 43 5.16 8.91 -1.79
CA PRO A 43 6.14 9.97 -2.05
C PRO A 43 7.08 9.65 -3.22
N LEU A 44 7.49 8.39 -3.35
CA LEU A 44 8.34 7.93 -4.44
C LEU A 44 7.60 7.99 -5.78
N VAL A 45 6.38 7.46 -5.83
CA VAL A 45 5.52 7.45 -7.02
C VAL A 45 5.22 8.88 -7.47
N HIS A 46 4.86 9.78 -6.55
CA HIS A 46 4.61 11.18 -6.87
C HIS A 46 5.81 11.84 -7.57
N ARG A 47 7.03 11.57 -7.10
CA ARG A 47 8.26 12.12 -7.72
C ARG A 47 8.55 11.55 -9.12
N MET A 48 7.99 10.40 -9.47
CA MET A 48 8.10 9.82 -10.82
C MET A 48 7.07 10.36 -11.79
N LEU A 49 6.01 11.02 -11.29
CA LEU A 49 4.95 11.57 -12.13
C LEU A 49 5.32 12.95 -12.69
N PRO A 50 4.76 13.33 -13.86
CA PRO A 50 4.87 14.69 -14.37
C PRO A 50 4.31 15.72 -13.37
N PRO A 51 4.79 16.98 -13.40
CA PRO A 51 4.28 18.03 -12.54
C PRO A 51 2.75 18.21 -12.65
N GLY A 52 2.11 18.45 -11.51
CA GLY A 52 0.65 18.63 -11.42
C GLY A 52 -0.16 17.34 -11.38
N ARG A 53 0.50 16.18 -11.39
CA ARG A 53 -0.21 14.89 -11.25
C ARG A 53 -0.33 14.49 -9.78
N ALA A 54 -1.45 13.85 -9.44
CA ALA A 54 -1.73 13.31 -8.12
C ALA A 54 -1.52 11.78 -8.08
N VAL A 55 -1.37 11.24 -6.88
CA VAL A 55 -1.40 9.80 -6.62
C VAL A 55 -2.79 9.41 -6.09
N GLY A 56 -3.47 8.50 -6.77
CA GLY A 56 -4.69 7.89 -6.27
C GLY A 56 -4.36 6.80 -5.25
N ILE A 57 -5.04 6.79 -4.12
CA ILE A 57 -4.92 5.76 -3.09
C ILE A 57 -6.23 4.99 -3.03
N MET A 58 -6.18 3.68 -3.20
CA MET A 58 -7.33 2.80 -2.97
C MET A 58 -7.17 2.05 -1.66
N THR A 59 -8.20 2.07 -0.84
CA THR A 59 -8.24 1.44 0.48
C THR A 59 -9.56 0.71 0.71
N VAL A 60 -9.66 -0.07 1.78
CA VAL A 60 -10.93 -0.75 2.17
C VAL A 60 -11.97 0.28 2.61
N ASP A 61 -11.55 1.24 3.43
CA ASP A 61 -12.40 2.30 3.98
C ASP A 61 -11.62 3.61 4.03
N ALA A 62 -12.02 4.56 3.18
CA ALA A 62 -11.37 5.87 3.09
C ALA A 62 -11.47 6.65 4.40
N SER A 63 -12.56 6.51 5.15
CA SER A 63 -12.75 7.22 6.42
C SER A 63 -11.80 6.76 7.53
N SER A 64 -11.24 5.56 7.40
CA SER A 64 -10.27 4.99 8.33
C SER A 64 -8.83 5.44 8.06
N LEU A 65 -8.56 6.06 6.90
CA LEU A 65 -7.24 6.58 6.56
C LEU A 65 -7.06 8.00 7.15
N ARG A 66 -6.37 8.07 8.28
CA ARG A 66 -6.22 9.28 9.10
C ARG A 66 -4.86 9.95 8.89
N PRO A 67 -4.69 11.24 9.32
CA PRO A 67 -3.44 11.99 9.16
C PRO A 67 -2.19 11.27 9.65
N GLU A 68 -2.27 10.50 10.74
CA GLU A 68 -1.14 9.76 11.27
C GLU A 68 -0.60 8.67 10.32
N HIS A 69 -1.46 8.12 9.44
CA HIS A 69 -1.02 7.17 8.41
C HIS A 69 -0.20 7.86 7.32
N TYR A 70 -0.60 9.07 6.94
CA TYR A 70 0.15 9.89 5.97
C TYR A 70 1.52 10.28 6.53
N VAL A 71 1.54 10.77 7.77
CA VAL A 71 2.79 11.16 8.43
C VAL A 71 3.74 9.96 8.55
N GLY A 72 3.24 8.81 9.01
CA GLY A 72 4.05 7.59 9.14
C GLY A 72 4.58 7.07 7.81
N ALA A 73 3.82 7.23 6.72
CA ALA A 73 4.23 6.86 5.37
C ALA A 73 5.15 7.91 4.70
N GLY A 74 5.40 9.05 5.34
CA GLY A 74 6.19 10.15 4.78
C GLY A 74 5.45 10.96 3.70
N ILE A 75 4.12 10.92 3.68
CA ILE A 75 3.30 11.68 2.74
C ILE A 75 3.09 13.09 3.33
N GLY A 76 3.81 14.06 2.78
CA GLY A 76 3.69 15.47 3.16
C GLY A 76 2.44 16.15 2.57
N PRO A 77 2.08 17.33 3.08
CA PRO A 77 0.94 18.10 2.59
C PRO A 77 1.14 18.65 1.17
N ASP A 78 2.37 18.65 0.69
CA ASP A 78 2.77 19.03 -0.67
C ASP A 78 2.58 17.92 -1.71
N ILE A 79 2.24 16.70 -1.27
CA ILE A 79 2.00 15.55 -2.14
C ILE A 79 0.49 15.44 -2.41
N PRO A 80 0.02 15.79 -3.63
CA PRO A 80 -1.40 15.69 -3.95
C PRO A 80 -1.83 14.23 -4.02
N THR A 81 -2.80 13.87 -3.18
CA THR A 81 -3.39 12.54 -3.14
C THR A 81 -4.91 12.60 -3.25
N VAL A 82 -5.50 11.61 -3.89
CA VAL A 82 -6.95 11.39 -3.93
C VAL A 82 -7.22 9.99 -3.40
N VAL A 83 -8.13 9.88 -2.43
CA VAL A 83 -8.44 8.58 -1.79
C VAL A 83 -9.81 8.09 -2.22
N ALA A 84 -9.89 6.81 -2.56
CA ALA A 84 -11.15 6.10 -2.73
C ALA A 84 -11.14 4.82 -1.90
N GLY A 85 -12.18 4.64 -1.12
CA GLY A 85 -12.45 3.41 -0.39
C GLY A 85 -13.48 2.53 -1.08
N LEU A 86 -13.52 1.28 -0.68
CA LEU A 86 -14.51 0.29 -1.10
C LEU A 86 -15.66 0.17 -0.10
N GLU A 87 -15.78 1.08 0.87
CA GLU A 87 -16.79 1.05 1.94
C GLU A 87 -18.24 1.10 1.44
N THR A 88 -18.47 1.59 0.22
CA THR A 88 -19.80 1.59 -0.41
C THR A 88 -20.12 0.27 -1.14
N GLU A 89 -19.11 -0.57 -1.32
CA GLU A 89 -19.22 -1.88 -1.97
C GLU A 89 -19.62 -2.94 -0.94
N LYS A 90 -20.17 -4.06 -1.42
CA LYS A 90 -20.86 -4.99 -0.50
C LYS A 90 -20.02 -6.20 -0.11
N GLU A 91 -19.12 -6.66 -0.99
CA GLU A 91 -18.43 -7.92 -0.80
C GLU A 91 -17.08 -7.75 -0.13
N PHE A 92 -16.14 -7.05 -0.77
CA PHE A 92 -14.76 -7.01 -0.27
C PHE A 92 -14.67 -6.36 1.10
N THR A 93 -15.25 -5.18 1.28
CA THR A 93 -15.18 -4.45 2.55
C THR A 93 -15.86 -5.22 3.68
N ARG A 94 -17.04 -5.80 3.43
CA ARG A 94 -17.75 -6.62 4.42
C ARG A 94 -16.89 -7.82 4.87
N VAL A 95 -16.32 -8.55 3.90
CA VAL A 95 -15.48 -9.72 4.23
C VAL A 95 -14.25 -9.31 5.05
N MET A 96 -13.60 -8.19 4.69
CA MET A 96 -12.40 -7.72 5.39
C MET A 96 -12.70 -7.17 6.78
N LEU A 97 -13.76 -6.37 6.94
CA LEU A 97 -14.08 -5.74 8.24
C LEU A 97 -14.77 -6.69 9.21
N ASP A 98 -15.63 -7.58 8.72
CA ASP A 98 -16.35 -8.56 9.54
C ASP A 98 -15.54 -9.86 9.73
N ASN A 99 -14.34 -9.94 9.15
CA ASN A 99 -13.44 -11.10 9.21
C ASN A 99 -14.16 -12.41 8.79
N LEU A 100 -14.85 -12.37 7.65
CA LEU A 100 -15.59 -13.54 7.15
C LEU A 100 -14.64 -14.53 6.47
N LEU A 101 -15.04 -15.80 6.48
CA LEU A 101 -14.21 -16.89 5.95
C LEU A 101 -14.32 -17.08 4.43
N GLU A 102 -15.38 -16.55 3.82
CA GLU A 102 -15.67 -16.74 2.40
C GLU A 102 -15.71 -15.39 1.69
N LEU A 103 -15.07 -15.33 0.53
CA LEU A 103 -15.00 -14.17 -0.36
C LEU A 103 -15.43 -14.60 -1.76
N ASP A 104 -16.44 -13.95 -2.32
CA ASP A 104 -16.69 -14.01 -3.75
C ASP A 104 -15.62 -13.18 -4.50
N VAL A 105 -14.62 -13.89 -5.01
CA VAL A 105 -13.45 -13.26 -5.66
C VAL A 105 -13.86 -12.47 -6.90
N GLU A 106 -14.85 -12.94 -7.66
CA GLU A 106 -15.31 -12.24 -8.86
C GLU A 106 -16.13 -11.00 -8.51
N ALA A 107 -17.01 -11.07 -7.51
CA ALA A 107 -17.71 -9.89 -7.01
C ALA A 107 -16.72 -8.85 -6.48
N ALA A 108 -15.78 -9.26 -5.64
CA ALA A 108 -14.73 -8.39 -5.12
C ALA A 108 -13.89 -7.75 -6.24
N ARG A 109 -13.55 -8.51 -7.30
CA ARG A 109 -12.86 -7.99 -8.47
C ARG A 109 -13.67 -6.88 -9.16
N GLN A 110 -14.94 -7.10 -9.40
CA GLN A 110 -15.82 -6.10 -10.04
C GLN A 110 -15.96 -4.83 -9.18
N GLU A 111 -16.02 -4.96 -7.87
CA GLU A 111 -16.03 -3.83 -6.95
C GLU A 111 -14.76 -2.98 -7.08
N HIS A 112 -13.57 -3.60 -7.07
CA HIS A 112 -12.32 -2.90 -7.28
C HIS A 112 -12.27 -2.17 -8.63
N LEU A 113 -12.74 -2.81 -9.71
CA LEU A 113 -12.77 -2.19 -11.03
C LEU A 113 -13.75 -1.00 -11.10
N THR A 114 -14.89 -1.11 -10.43
CA THR A 114 -15.89 -0.05 -10.36
C THR A 114 -15.33 1.18 -9.65
N VAL A 115 -14.73 0.97 -8.47
CA VAL A 115 -14.13 2.06 -7.68
C VAL A 115 -12.94 2.68 -8.43
N ALA A 116 -12.07 1.87 -9.01
CA ALA A 116 -10.90 2.38 -9.74
C ALA A 116 -11.29 3.22 -10.96
N ARG A 117 -12.26 2.77 -11.76
CA ARG A 117 -12.76 3.53 -12.92
C ARG A 117 -13.42 4.83 -12.51
N ARG A 118 -14.24 4.81 -11.46
CA ARG A 118 -14.88 6.01 -10.91
C ARG A 118 -13.83 7.01 -10.44
N LEU A 119 -12.87 6.56 -9.63
CA LEU A 119 -11.79 7.40 -9.11
C LEU A 119 -11.03 8.13 -10.22
N VAL A 120 -10.62 7.43 -11.26
CA VAL A 120 -9.85 8.01 -12.38
C VAL A 120 -10.72 8.90 -13.27
N ALA A 121 -12.01 8.58 -13.43
CA ALA A 121 -12.93 9.40 -14.22
C ALA A 121 -13.26 10.74 -13.53
N GLU A 122 -13.41 10.73 -12.20
CA GLU A 122 -13.70 11.91 -11.40
C GLU A 122 -12.43 12.77 -11.16
N HIS A 123 -11.24 12.16 -11.23
CA HIS A 123 -9.95 12.78 -10.93
C HIS A 123 -8.94 12.54 -12.05
N PRO A 124 -9.08 13.23 -13.20
CA PRO A 124 -8.18 13.06 -14.35
C PRO A 124 -6.74 13.50 -14.09
N GLU A 125 -6.48 14.22 -12.99
CA GLU A 125 -5.14 14.57 -12.54
C GLU A 125 -4.37 13.36 -11.97
N ILE A 126 -5.00 12.24 -11.64
CA ILE A 126 -4.31 11.05 -11.14
C ILE A 126 -3.38 10.49 -12.22
N GLY A 127 -2.12 10.25 -11.85
CA GLY A 127 -1.10 9.70 -12.74
C GLY A 127 -0.69 8.26 -12.40
N ALA A 128 -0.99 7.80 -11.20
CA ALA A 128 -0.74 6.43 -10.74
C ALA A 128 -1.63 6.10 -9.55
N LEU A 129 -1.81 4.81 -9.30
CA LEU A 129 -2.57 4.29 -8.16
C LEU A 129 -1.66 3.56 -7.17
N VAL A 130 -1.94 3.68 -5.88
CA VAL A 130 -1.36 2.89 -4.79
C VAL A 130 -2.48 2.16 -4.07
N LEU A 131 -2.39 0.83 -4.01
CA LEU A 131 -3.32 -0.01 -3.25
C LEU A 131 -2.81 -0.11 -1.82
N GLU A 132 -3.55 0.50 -0.88
CA GLU A 132 -3.14 0.57 0.53
C GLU A 132 -3.30 -0.80 1.21
N CYS A 133 -4.43 -1.46 1.01
CA CYS A 133 -4.73 -2.73 1.66
C CYS A 133 -3.93 -3.89 1.05
N THR A 134 -3.32 -4.70 1.93
CA THR A 134 -2.50 -5.84 1.54
C THR A 134 -3.30 -7.02 0.96
N ASN A 135 -4.62 -6.95 0.96
CA ASN A 135 -5.52 -7.91 0.32
C ASN A 135 -5.95 -7.50 -1.11
N MET A 136 -5.55 -6.32 -1.58
CA MET A 136 -5.87 -5.82 -2.93
C MET A 136 -4.92 -6.27 -4.05
N PRO A 137 -3.67 -6.70 -3.81
CA PRO A 137 -2.74 -7.08 -4.88
C PRO A 137 -3.26 -8.09 -5.91
N PRO A 138 -4.14 -9.06 -5.58
CA PRO A 138 -4.72 -9.95 -6.59
C PRO A 138 -5.45 -9.24 -7.73
N TYR A 139 -6.00 -8.05 -7.45
CA TYR A 139 -6.78 -7.25 -8.42
C TYR A 139 -5.94 -6.21 -9.18
N ARG A 140 -4.64 -6.07 -8.85
CA ARG A 140 -3.75 -5.04 -9.42
C ARG A 140 -3.74 -5.02 -10.94
N THR A 141 -3.56 -6.17 -11.57
CA THR A 141 -3.47 -6.27 -13.04
C THR A 141 -4.77 -5.85 -13.71
N ASP A 142 -5.90 -6.26 -13.15
CA ASP A 142 -7.22 -5.88 -13.66
C ASP A 142 -7.46 -4.38 -13.51
N ILE A 143 -7.06 -3.78 -12.38
CA ILE A 143 -7.11 -2.33 -12.15
C ILE A 143 -6.23 -1.58 -13.17
N GLN A 144 -5.00 -2.07 -13.42
CA GLN A 144 -4.11 -1.49 -14.44
C GLN A 144 -4.77 -1.48 -15.83
N HIS A 145 -5.35 -2.61 -16.23
CA HIS A 145 -6.02 -2.71 -17.53
C HIS A 145 -7.26 -1.80 -17.60
N ALA A 146 -8.01 -1.71 -16.50
CA ALA A 146 -9.25 -0.93 -16.46
C ALA A 146 -9.03 0.59 -16.47
N THR A 147 -7.90 1.05 -15.93
CA THR A 147 -7.59 2.48 -15.75
C THR A 147 -6.52 2.99 -16.71
N GLY A 148 -5.70 2.10 -17.27
CA GLY A 148 -4.53 2.47 -18.07
C GLY A 148 -3.40 3.13 -17.27
N LEU A 149 -3.47 3.10 -15.93
CA LEU A 149 -2.49 3.74 -15.05
C LEU A 149 -1.53 2.72 -14.41
N PRO A 150 -0.30 3.13 -14.08
CA PRO A 150 0.56 2.35 -13.20
C PRO A 150 -0.12 2.12 -11.83
N VAL A 151 -0.06 0.88 -11.33
CA VAL A 151 -0.62 0.51 -10.02
C VAL A 151 0.48 -0.11 -9.17
N PHE A 152 0.67 0.43 -7.99
CA PHE A 152 1.64 0.01 -6.99
C PHE A 152 0.93 -0.58 -5.77
N ASP A 153 1.55 -1.55 -5.14
CA ASP A 153 1.00 -2.23 -3.97
C ASP A 153 2.11 -2.72 -3.05
N ILE A 154 1.74 -3.42 -1.98
CA ILE A 154 2.71 -3.99 -1.03
C ILE A 154 3.66 -4.99 -1.72
N THR A 155 3.22 -5.73 -2.74
CA THR A 155 4.08 -6.69 -3.43
C THR A 155 5.17 -5.98 -4.25
N THR A 156 4.90 -4.78 -4.74
CA THR A 156 5.90 -3.92 -5.39
C THR A 156 6.99 -3.53 -4.39
N LEU A 157 6.58 -3.07 -3.20
CA LEU A 157 7.51 -2.67 -2.14
C LEU A 157 8.31 -3.86 -1.62
N VAL A 158 7.67 -5.00 -1.37
CA VAL A 158 8.33 -6.24 -0.92
C VAL A 158 9.39 -6.69 -1.92
N ARG A 159 9.08 -6.71 -3.21
CA ARG A 159 10.05 -7.10 -4.24
C ARG A 159 11.25 -6.16 -4.29
N MET A 160 11.00 -4.85 -4.24
CA MET A 160 12.07 -3.84 -4.22
C MET A 160 13.01 -4.03 -3.03
N VAL A 161 12.46 -4.21 -1.83
CA VAL A 161 13.28 -4.40 -0.61
C VAL A 161 13.95 -5.78 -0.63
N HIS A 162 13.23 -6.83 -1.01
CA HIS A 162 13.80 -8.17 -1.13
C HIS A 162 15.02 -8.19 -2.06
N ASP A 163 14.91 -7.58 -3.24
CA ASP A 163 16.02 -7.54 -4.21
C ASP A 163 17.22 -6.73 -3.66
N ALA A 164 16.97 -5.72 -2.84
CA ALA A 164 18.02 -4.93 -2.21
C ALA A 164 18.76 -5.68 -1.08
N VAL A 165 18.11 -6.64 -0.41
CA VAL A 165 18.70 -7.32 0.76
C VAL A 165 19.11 -8.77 0.52
N ARG A 166 18.68 -9.40 -0.58
CA ARG A 166 18.89 -10.85 -0.83
C ARG A 166 20.35 -11.22 -1.06
N ASP A 167 21.10 -10.38 -1.79
CA ASP A 167 22.43 -10.69 -2.26
C ASP A 167 23.51 -9.92 -1.46
N GLY A 168 24.43 -10.64 -0.84
CA GLY A 168 25.74 -10.11 -0.45
C GLY A 168 25.82 -9.26 0.81
N LEU A 169 24.78 -9.13 1.62
CA LEU A 169 24.96 -8.52 2.94
C LEU A 169 25.74 -9.49 3.85
N PRO A 170 26.93 -9.09 4.38
CA PRO A 170 27.62 -9.92 5.35
C PRO A 170 26.75 -10.13 6.59
N PRO A 171 26.95 -11.24 7.34
CA PRO A 171 26.32 -11.40 8.63
C PRO A 171 26.64 -10.19 9.51
N ARG A 172 25.62 -9.63 10.18
CA ARG A 172 25.84 -8.51 11.11
C ARG A 172 26.69 -8.97 12.27
N PRO A 173 27.66 -8.15 12.70
CA PRO A 173 28.38 -8.44 13.94
C PRO A 173 27.39 -8.48 15.10
N ALA A 174 27.57 -9.44 16.00
CA ALA A 174 26.78 -9.63 17.21
C ALA A 174 26.88 -8.43 18.16
#